data_07a9b6854e12a5c1950a595cb2bac474
#
_entry.id   07a9b6854e12a5c1950a595cb2bac474
#
_cell.length_a   1.000
_cell.length_b   1.000
_cell.length_c   1.000
_cell.angle_alpha   90.00
_cell.angle_beta   90.00
_cell.angle_gamma   90.00
#
_symmetry.space_group_name_H-M   'P 1'
#
loop_
_entity.id
_entity.type
_entity.pdbx_description
1 polymer ?
#
loop_
_entity_poly.entity_id
_entity_poly.type
_entity_poly.pdbx_seq_one_letter_code
_entity_poly.pdbx_strand_id
1 'polypeptide(L)'
;MSTIKVVSMTGAEVGSVELNDAIFGIEPNMSVVHEVVKNHLANCRQGTQSALTRAEVSGGGRKPWRQKGTGRARQGSTRAPQWTHGGIVFAPKPRSYSYVLNKNVKRLALKSVLSAKAAQGEIVVVDKIALDAIKTKDFRSFLSAVKADGKAAVITPEVNEVVVKSARNLPGVTTAPAKLINVYDLLNAKTLVIDKEALAVIEEVFA
;
A
#
# COMPACT_ATOMS: atom_id res chain seq x y z
N MET A 1 10.44 -20.81 19.15
CA MET A 1 10.49 -20.95 17.67
C MET A 1 9.15 -21.48 17.19
N SER A 2 8.46 -20.72 16.37
CA SER A 2 7.19 -21.16 15.76
C SER A 2 7.49 -21.99 14.52
N THR A 3 6.89 -23.18 14.43
CA THR A 3 7.06 -24.11 13.29
C THR A 3 5.85 -23.98 12.38
N ILE A 4 6.05 -23.77 11.09
CA ILE A 4 4.98 -23.72 10.09
C ILE A 4 5.11 -24.91 9.13
N LYS A 5 3.96 -25.46 8.74
CA LYS A 5 3.89 -26.53 7.75
C LYS A 5 4.18 -25.99 6.35
N VAL A 6 5.00 -26.70 5.60
CA VAL A 6 5.25 -26.44 4.18
C VAL A 6 4.29 -27.27 3.36
N VAL A 7 3.57 -26.63 2.45
CA VAL A 7 2.62 -27.28 1.55
C VAL A 7 3.11 -27.23 0.10
N SER A 8 2.70 -28.19 -0.70
CA SER A 8 2.89 -28.15 -2.14
C SER A 8 1.87 -27.19 -2.81
N MET A 9 2.03 -26.89 -4.08
CA MET A 9 1.04 -26.15 -4.86
C MET A 9 -0.34 -26.83 -4.92
N THR A 10 -0.41 -28.13 -4.65
CA THR A 10 -1.68 -28.90 -4.59
C THR A 10 -2.30 -28.90 -3.20
N GLY A 11 -1.68 -28.24 -2.20
CA GLY A 11 -2.15 -28.21 -0.82
C GLY A 11 -1.75 -29.42 0.04
N ALA A 12 -0.95 -30.35 -0.50
CA ALA A 12 -0.43 -31.48 0.27
C ALA A 12 0.73 -31.03 1.17
N GLU A 13 0.77 -31.54 2.42
CA GLU A 13 1.88 -31.27 3.35
C GLU A 13 3.17 -31.96 2.88
N VAL A 14 4.24 -31.21 2.74
CA VAL A 14 5.56 -31.70 2.28
C VAL A 14 6.56 -31.76 3.43
N GLY A 15 6.43 -30.87 4.42
CA GLY A 15 7.35 -30.78 5.54
C GLY A 15 7.01 -29.67 6.50
N SER A 16 7.99 -29.25 7.29
CA SER A 16 7.87 -28.10 8.20
C SER A 16 9.14 -27.26 8.18
N VAL A 17 9.00 -25.97 8.43
CA VAL A 17 10.11 -25.01 8.54
C VAL A 17 9.97 -24.25 9.85
N GLU A 18 11.09 -24.03 10.52
CA GLU A 18 11.17 -23.19 11.72
C GLU A 18 11.32 -21.74 11.30
N LEU A 19 10.54 -20.84 11.91
CA LEU A 19 10.63 -19.41 11.68
C LEU A 19 11.63 -18.77 12.64
N ASN A 20 12.38 -17.81 12.15
CA ASN A 20 13.32 -17.03 12.96
C ASN A 20 12.58 -16.07 13.90
N ASP A 21 12.72 -16.28 15.21
CA ASP A 21 12.05 -15.46 16.25
C ASP A 21 12.46 -13.98 16.20
N ALA A 22 13.64 -13.63 15.67
CA ALA A 22 14.09 -12.25 15.52
C ALA A 22 13.26 -11.46 14.48
N ILE A 23 12.45 -12.15 13.65
CA ILE A 23 11.61 -11.54 12.61
C ILE A 23 10.14 -11.86 12.86
N PHE A 24 9.82 -13.10 13.20
CA PHE A 24 8.44 -13.60 13.32
C PHE A 24 7.95 -13.77 14.75
N GLY A 25 8.83 -13.55 15.75
CA GLY A 25 8.54 -13.74 17.17
C GLY A 25 8.55 -12.46 18.01
N ILE A 26 8.68 -11.28 17.40
CA ILE A 26 8.72 -10.01 18.13
C ILE A 26 7.31 -9.58 18.57
N GLU A 27 7.22 -8.80 19.65
CA GLU A 27 5.98 -8.16 20.07
C GLU A 27 5.58 -7.06 19.04
N PRO A 28 4.37 -7.14 18.44
CA PRO A 28 3.96 -6.20 17.41
C PRO A 28 3.77 -4.77 17.94
N ASN A 29 4.48 -3.79 17.35
CA ASN A 29 4.30 -2.38 17.66
C ASN A 29 3.35 -1.72 16.67
N MET A 30 2.05 -1.65 17.03
CA MET A 30 1.00 -1.12 16.15
C MET A 30 1.14 0.38 15.84
N SER A 31 1.74 1.17 16.74
CA SER A 31 1.97 2.61 16.52
C SER A 31 2.97 2.84 15.37
N VAL A 32 4.04 2.06 15.35
CA VAL A 32 5.06 2.13 14.29
C VAL A 32 4.49 1.64 12.95
N VAL A 33 3.70 0.57 12.97
CA VAL A 33 3.00 0.05 11.78
C VAL A 33 2.07 1.11 11.20
N HIS A 34 1.23 1.76 12.03
CA HIS A 34 0.34 2.83 11.61
C HIS A 34 1.11 4.00 10.95
N GLU A 35 2.23 4.42 11.55
CA GLU A 35 3.04 5.52 10.99
C GLU A 35 3.61 5.18 9.61
N VAL A 36 4.08 3.93 9.41
CA VAL A 36 4.58 3.47 8.11
C VAL A 36 3.47 3.39 7.06
N VAL A 37 2.28 2.91 7.41
CA VAL A 37 1.11 2.88 6.52
C VAL A 37 0.70 4.30 6.13
N LYS A 38 0.62 5.22 7.09
CA LYS A 38 0.33 6.64 6.86
C LYS A 38 1.35 7.29 5.92
N ASN A 39 2.63 7.01 6.12
CA ASN A 39 3.71 7.45 5.23
C ASN A 39 3.54 6.91 3.82
N HIS A 40 3.26 5.60 3.67
CA HIS A 40 3.03 4.99 2.36
C HIS A 40 1.88 5.67 1.61
N LEU A 41 0.73 5.83 2.27
CA LEU A 41 -0.44 6.48 1.67
C LEU A 41 -0.18 7.97 1.32
N ALA A 42 0.56 8.69 2.17
CA ALA A 42 0.95 10.06 1.88
C ALA A 42 1.87 10.17 0.66
N ASN A 43 2.84 9.25 0.54
CA ASN A 43 3.79 9.21 -0.58
C ASN A 43 3.12 8.82 -1.91
N CYS A 44 1.98 8.10 -1.88
CA CYS A 44 1.19 7.77 -3.06
C CYS A 44 0.33 8.95 -3.57
N ARG A 45 0.16 10.03 -2.78
CA ARG A 45 -0.64 11.18 -3.18
C ARG A 45 0.11 12.03 -4.22
N GLN A 46 -0.51 12.26 -5.36
CA GLN A 46 0.06 13.07 -6.45
C GLN A 46 0.10 14.57 -6.12
N GLY A 47 -0.88 15.08 -5.36
CA GLY A 47 -0.91 16.45 -4.87
C GLY A 47 -1.15 17.54 -5.93
N THR A 48 -1.83 17.22 -7.03
CA THR A 48 -2.07 18.12 -8.18
C THR A 48 -3.29 19.04 -8.02
N GLN A 49 -3.93 19.07 -6.84
CA GLN A 49 -5.06 19.95 -6.60
C GLN A 49 -4.66 21.42 -6.79
N SER A 50 -5.46 22.17 -7.55
CA SER A 50 -5.23 23.60 -7.78
C SER A 50 -6.56 24.34 -7.91
N ALA A 51 -6.63 25.51 -7.31
CA ALA A 51 -7.72 26.45 -7.52
C ALA A 51 -7.17 27.86 -7.59
N LEU A 52 -7.93 28.76 -8.23
CA LEU A 52 -7.52 30.14 -8.45
C LEU A 52 -7.89 31.00 -7.24
N THR A 53 -6.95 31.79 -6.76
CA THR A 53 -7.18 32.87 -5.78
C THR A 53 -7.79 34.07 -6.50
N ARG A 54 -8.30 35.02 -5.71
CA ARG A 54 -8.81 36.29 -6.22
C ARG A 54 -7.83 37.04 -7.13
N ALA A 55 -6.53 36.92 -6.89
CA ALA A 55 -5.49 37.57 -7.69
C ALA A 55 -5.31 36.92 -9.06
N GLU A 56 -5.52 35.60 -9.13
CA GLU A 56 -5.27 34.79 -10.32
C GLU A 56 -6.48 34.69 -11.27
N VAL A 57 -7.69 34.88 -10.74
CA VAL A 57 -8.92 34.88 -11.58
C VAL A 57 -8.88 36.04 -12.56
N SER A 58 -9.21 35.77 -13.82
CA SER A 58 -9.29 36.79 -14.87
C SER A 58 -10.44 37.77 -14.64
N GLY A 59 -10.30 39.02 -15.07
CA GLY A 59 -11.31 40.06 -15.02
C GLY A 59 -11.20 41.01 -13.81
N GLY A 60 -12.23 41.78 -13.53
CA GLY A 60 -12.44 42.57 -12.28
C GLY A 60 -11.47 43.73 -12.03
N GLY A 61 -10.78 44.26 -12.99
CA GLY A 61 -9.85 45.40 -12.80
C GLY A 61 -10.53 46.72 -12.40
N ARG A 62 -11.81 46.85 -12.67
CA ARG A 62 -12.59 48.05 -12.35
C ARG A 62 -13.53 47.78 -11.16
N LYS A 63 -13.72 48.81 -10.26
CA LYS A 63 -14.72 48.77 -9.21
C LYS A 63 -16.12 48.68 -9.85
N PRO A 64 -17.00 47.74 -9.43
CA PRO A 64 -18.33 47.52 -10.04
C PRO A 64 -19.23 48.77 -10.01
N TRP A 65 -19.25 49.53 -8.91
CA TRP A 65 -19.99 50.78 -8.74
C TRP A 65 -19.32 51.68 -7.71
N ARG A 66 -19.76 52.96 -7.66
CA ARG A 66 -19.26 53.96 -6.70
C ARG A 66 -19.55 53.54 -5.25
N GLN A 67 -18.79 54.07 -4.31
CA GLN A 67 -18.80 53.70 -2.89
C GLN A 67 -20.12 53.99 -2.17
N LYS A 68 -20.84 55.08 -2.55
CA LYS A 68 -22.09 55.53 -1.96
C LYS A 68 -23.08 55.98 -3.06
N GLY A 69 -24.38 56.07 -2.73
CA GLY A 69 -25.42 56.62 -3.63
C GLY A 69 -25.91 55.63 -4.70
N THR A 70 -25.77 54.29 -4.53
CA THR A 70 -26.27 53.28 -5.45
C THR A 70 -27.36 52.38 -4.85
N GLY A 71 -27.66 52.51 -3.56
CA GLY A 71 -28.60 51.61 -2.84
C GLY A 71 -28.13 50.13 -2.75
N ARG A 72 -26.90 49.79 -3.23
CA ARG A 72 -26.34 48.44 -3.25
C ARG A 72 -25.27 48.27 -2.18
N ALA A 73 -24.98 47.00 -1.83
CA ALA A 73 -23.88 46.66 -0.96
C ALA A 73 -22.53 47.13 -1.57
N ARG A 74 -21.62 47.59 -0.75
CA ARG A 74 -20.29 48.05 -1.18
C ARG A 74 -19.46 46.91 -1.74
N GLN A 75 -18.97 47.07 -2.93
CA GLN A 75 -18.14 46.05 -3.61
C GLN A 75 -16.87 46.67 -4.20
N GLY A 76 -15.73 45.98 -4.04
CA GLY A 76 -14.46 46.43 -4.56
C GLY A 76 -14.03 45.75 -5.86
N SER A 77 -14.44 44.48 -6.07
CA SER A 77 -14.06 43.70 -7.23
C SER A 77 -15.10 42.60 -7.46
N THR A 78 -15.34 42.25 -8.73
CA THR A 78 -16.18 41.11 -9.14
C THR A 78 -15.48 39.77 -8.98
N ARG A 79 -14.15 39.75 -8.76
CA ARG A 79 -13.35 38.54 -8.48
C ARG A 79 -13.34 38.15 -7.01
N ALA A 80 -14.02 38.89 -6.14
CA ALA A 80 -14.07 38.56 -4.73
C ALA A 80 -14.82 37.24 -4.48
N PRO A 81 -14.50 36.51 -3.40
CA PRO A 81 -15.04 35.15 -3.16
C PRO A 81 -16.56 35.06 -3.06
N GLN A 82 -17.23 36.15 -2.68
CA GLN A 82 -18.70 36.24 -2.58
C GLN A 82 -19.39 36.35 -3.94
N TRP A 83 -18.65 36.56 -5.02
CA TRP A 83 -19.19 36.64 -6.36
C TRP A 83 -19.16 35.28 -7.07
N THR A 84 -20.19 35.02 -7.87
CA THR A 84 -20.17 33.87 -8.80
C THR A 84 -18.96 34.01 -9.73
N HIS A 85 -18.20 32.92 -9.89
CA HIS A 85 -16.92 32.91 -10.61
C HIS A 85 -15.79 33.75 -9.97
N GLY A 86 -15.95 34.19 -8.72
CA GLY A 86 -14.86 34.79 -7.95
C GLY A 86 -13.81 33.78 -7.51
N GLY A 87 -12.67 34.27 -7.03
CA GLY A 87 -11.59 33.42 -6.54
C GLY A 87 -11.87 32.76 -5.18
N ILE A 88 -11.19 31.69 -4.88
CA ILE A 88 -11.23 31.02 -3.56
C ILE A 88 -10.25 31.70 -2.62
N VAL A 89 -10.64 31.95 -1.36
CA VAL A 89 -9.81 32.67 -0.38
C VAL A 89 -8.54 31.91 -0.07
N PHE A 90 -8.66 30.64 0.33
CA PHE A 90 -7.56 29.72 0.59
C PHE A 90 -7.53 28.62 -0.47
N ALA A 91 -7.25 29.05 -1.72
CA ALA A 91 -7.21 28.12 -2.84
C ALA A 91 -6.11 27.07 -2.65
N PRO A 92 -6.42 25.77 -2.77
CA PRO A 92 -5.40 24.75 -2.73
C PRO A 92 -4.42 24.95 -3.88
N LYS A 93 -3.14 24.72 -3.60
CA LYS A 93 -2.07 24.74 -4.61
C LYS A 93 -1.41 23.37 -4.67
N PRO A 94 -0.83 22.99 -5.83
CA PRO A 94 -0.07 21.76 -5.95
C PRO A 94 1.04 21.70 -4.92
N ARG A 95 1.14 20.58 -4.20
CA ARG A 95 2.19 20.34 -3.20
C ARG A 95 2.56 18.87 -3.11
N SER A 96 3.78 18.59 -2.72
CA SER A 96 4.20 17.24 -2.36
C SER A 96 3.71 16.89 -0.95
N TYR A 97 3.23 15.66 -0.79
CA TYR A 97 2.87 15.07 0.51
C TYR A 97 3.93 14.05 0.97
N SER A 98 4.99 13.89 0.17
CA SER A 98 6.04 12.91 0.42
C SER A 98 6.90 13.29 1.62
N TYR A 99 7.15 12.33 2.49
CA TYR A 99 8.11 12.45 3.59
C TYR A 99 8.81 11.12 3.84
N VAL A 100 9.97 11.15 4.47
CA VAL A 100 10.83 9.99 4.68
C VAL A 100 10.80 9.58 6.15
N LEU A 101 10.67 8.27 6.40
CA LEU A 101 10.85 7.66 7.72
C LEU A 101 12.23 6.98 7.82
N ASN A 102 12.75 6.89 9.03
CA ASN A 102 13.99 6.19 9.32
C ASN A 102 13.92 4.71 8.92
N LYS A 103 15.02 4.16 8.40
CA LYS A 103 15.09 2.76 7.96
C LYS A 103 14.73 1.77 9.09
N ASN A 104 15.22 2.03 10.31
CA ASN A 104 14.95 1.18 11.47
C ASN A 104 13.45 1.14 11.83
N VAL A 105 12.73 2.27 11.70
CA VAL A 105 11.28 2.34 11.91
C VAL A 105 10.55 1.46 10.89
N LYS A 106 10.93 1.53 9.61
CA LYS A 106 10.35 0.69 8.55
C LYS A 106 10.61 -0.80 8.78
N ARG A 107 11.84 -1.16 9.19
CA ARG A 107 12.20 -2.56 9.51
C ARG A 107 11.40 -3.07 10.71
N LEU A 108 11.30 -2.29 11.78
CA LEU A 108 10.52 -2.66 12.96
C LEU A 108 9.04 -2.85 12.62
N ALA A 109 8.45 -1.99 11.79
CA ALA A 109 7.08 -2.13 11.31
C ALA A 109 6.88 -3.43 10.52
N LEU A 110 7.81 -3.75 9.62
CA LEU A 110 7.74 -4.96 8.81
C LEU A 110 7.83 -6.22 9.68
N LYS A 111 8.79 -6.29 10.60
CA LYS A 111 8.92 -7.38 11.57
C LYS A 111 7.64 -7.51 12.43
N SER A 112 7.07 -6.38 12.89
CA SER A 112 5.83 -6.36 13.69
C SER A 112 4.65 -6.97 12.93
N VAL A 113 4.51 -6.65 11.62
CA VAL A 113 3.43 -7.21 10.79
C VAL A 113 3.65 -8.70 10.53
N LEU A 114 4.87 -9.12 10.21
CA LEU A 114 5.19 -10.53 9.98
C LEU A 114 4.94 -11.37 11.24
N SER A 115 5.33 -10.86 12.42
CA SER A 115 5.08 -11.52 13.71
C SER A 115 3.58 -11.62 14.01
N ALA A 116 2.82 -10.56 13.79
CA ALA A 116 1.37 -10.59 13.96
C ALA A 116 0.69 -11.62 13.05
N LYS A 117 1.09 -11.67 11.78
CA LYS A 117 0.59 -12.63 10.79
C LYS A 117 0.96 -14.08 11.16
N ALA A 118 2.19 -14.30 11.65
CA ALA A 118 2.62 -15.62 12.12
C ALA A 118 1.78 -16.07 13.34
N ALA A 119 1.58 -15.19 14.32
CA ALA A 119 0.77 -15.49 15.51
C ALA A 119 -0.70 -15.80 15.18
N GLN A 120 -1.26 -15.17 14.14
CA GLN A 120 -2.63 -15.40 13.67
C GLN A 120 -2.78 -16.64 12.76
N GLY A 121 -1.67 -17.28 12.38
CA GLY A 121 -1.69 -18.42 11.46
C GLY A 121 -2.07 -18.05 10.02
N GLU A 122 -1.85 -16.80 9.63
CA GLU A 122 -2.17 -16.26 8.30
C GLU A 122 -1.02 -16.38 7.28
N ILE A 123 0.05 -17.10 7.65
CA ILE A 123 1.19 -17.39 6.77
C ILE A 123 1.09 -18.84 6.29
N VAL A 124 1.16 -19.03 4.99
CA VAL A 124 1.25 -20.34 4.33
C VAL A 124 2.58 -20.39 3.59
N VAL A 125 3.42 -21.37 3.92
CA VAL A 125 4.68 -21.59 3.24
C VAL A 125 4.50 -22.67 2.18
N VAL A 126 4.90 -22.37 0.93
CA VAL A 126 4.82 -23.29 -0.20
C VAL A 126 6.23 -23.72 -0.58
N ASP A 127 6.44 -25.00 -0.90
CA ASP A 127 7.76 -25.53 -1.23
C ASP A 127 8.37 -24.84 -2.46
N LYS A 128 7.60 -24.69 -3.55
CA LYS A 128 7.99 -23.93 -4.74
C LYS A 128 6.77 -23.45 -5.52
N ILE A 129 6.80 -22.18 -5.94
CA ILE A 129 5.76 -21.57 -6.77
C ILE A 129 6.24 -21.55 -8.22
N ALA A 130 5.90 -22.59 -8.99
CA ALA A 130 6.27 -22.72 -10.40
C ALA A 130 5.02 -23.00 -11.26
N LEU A 131 4.87 -22.24 -12.33
CA LEU A 131 3.82 -22.42 -13.33
C LEU A 131 4.46 -22.62 -14.69
N ASP A 132 3.98 -23.61 -15.46
CA ASP A 132 4.49 -23.92 -16.79
C ASP A 132 4.11 -22.87 -17.84
N ALA A 133 2.94 -22.24 -17.65
CA ALA A 133 2.40 -21.25 -18.57
C ALA A 133 1.68 -20.11 -17.83
N ILE A 134 1.55 -18.96 -18.52
CA ILE A 134 0.80 -17.82 -18.01
C ILE A 134 -0.70 -18.12 -18.09
N LYS A 135 -1.31 -18.56 -16.97
CA LYS A 135 -2.73 -18.89 -16.87
C LYS A 135 -3.30 -18.47 -15.52
N THR A 136 -4.33 -17.63 -15.54
CA THR A 136 -5.04 -17.18 -14.34
C THR A 136 -5.86 -18.29 -13.68
N LYS A 137 -6.39 -19.24 -14.47
CA LYS A 137 -7.16 -20.38 -13.97
C LYS A 137 -6.30 -21.29 -13.08
N ASP A 138 -5.12 -21.63 -13.52
CA ASP A 138 -4.20 -22.52 -12.79
C ASP A 138 -3.72 -21.83 -11.49
N PHE A 139 -3.43 -20.52 -11.56
CA PHE A 139 -3.07 -19.73 -10.39
C PHE A 139 -4.20 -19.63 -9.37
N ARG A 140 -5.45 -19.47 -9.82
CA ARG A 140 -6.63 -19.47 -8.95
C ARG A 140 -6.82 -20.84 -8.27
N SER A 141 -6.66 -21.95 -9.03
CA SER A 141 -6.74 -23.30 -8.48
C SER A 141 -5.67 -23.53 -7.41
N PHE A 142 -4.46 -23.04 -7.62
CA PHE A 142 -3.37 -23.05 -6.63
C PHE A 142 -3.79 -22.30 -5.34
N LEU A 143 -4.26 -21.05 -5.43
CA LEU A 143 -4.69 -20.29 -4.26
C LEU A 143 -5.80 -20.98 -3.46
N SER A 144 -6.77 -21.59 -4.15
CA SER A 144 -7.83 -22.34 -3.49
C SER A 144 -7.29 -23.62 -2.83
N ALA A 145 -6.32 -24.30 -3.44
CA ALA A 145 -5.70 -25.52 -2.87
C ALA A 145 -4.94 -25.21 -1.56
N VAL A 146 -4.24 -24.06 -1.50
CA VAL A 146 -3.53 -23.60 -0.28
C VAL A 146 -4.45 -22.82 0.69
N LYS A 147 -5.75 -22.77 0.45
CA LYS A 147 -6.77 -22.06 1.27
C LYS A 147 -6.50 -20.55 1.42
N ALA A 148 -5.88 -19.95 0.43
CA ALA A 148 -5.59 -18.51 0.39
C ALA A 148 -6.71 -17.76 -0.36
N ASP A 149 -7.98 -18.00 0.02
CA ASP A 149 -9.12 -17.36 -0.60
C ASP A 149 -9.27 -15.89 -0.17
N GLY A 150 -9.56 -15.02 -1.14
CA GLY A 150 -9.76 -13.60 -0.91
C GLY A 150 -8.50 -12.77 -1.19
N LYS A 151 -8.17 -11.83 -0.29
CA LYS A 151 -6.97 -11.00 -0.43
C LYS A 151 -5.72 -11.80 -0.04
N ALA A 152 -4.86 -12.09 -0.99
CA ALA A 152 -3.63 -12.82 -0.77
C ALA A 152 -2.41 -12.05 -1.29
N ALA A 153 -1.31 -12.08 -0.53
CA ALA A 153 -0.01 -11.63 -1.00
C ALA A 153 0.89 -12.85 -1.24
N VAL A 154 1.37 -12.97 -2.47
CA VAL A 154 2.25 -14.08 -2.89
C VAL A 154 3.66 -13.54 -2.98
N ILE A 155 4.56 -14.12 -2.21
CA ILE A 155 5.94 -13.68 -2.08
C ILE A 155 6.85 -14.71 -2.71
N THR A 156 7.59 -14.30 -3.75
CA THR A 156 8.56 -15.13 -4.48
C THR A 156 10.00 -14.69 -4.15
N PRO A 157 11.01 -15.55 -4.27
CA PRO A 157 12.41 -15.16 -4.00
C PRO A 157 12.86 -14.02 -4.91
N GLU A 158 12.51 -14.12 -6.20
CA GLU A 158 12.80 -13.12 -7.23
C GLU A 158 11.55 -12.83 -8.07
N VAL A 159 11.65 -11.86 -8.98
CA VAL A 159 10.55 -11.51 -9.89
C VAL A 159 10.33 -12.66 -10.88
N ASN A 160 9.22 -13.37 -10.77
CA ASN A 160 8.80 -14.40 -11.71
C ASN A 160 7.70 -13.86 -12.61
N GLU A 161 8.03 -13.57 -13.87
CA GLU A 161 7.07 -13.00 -14.82
C GLU A 161 5.84 -13.86 -15.07
N VAL A 162 5.99 -15.19 -15.06
CA VAL A 162 4.88 -16.12 -15.27
C VAL A 162 3.88 -16.04 -14.11
N VAL A 163 4.39 -16.01 -12.88
CA VAL A 163 3.58 -15.84 -11.66
C VAL A 163 2.89 -14.47 -11.65
N VAL A 164 3.65 -13.39 -11.89
CA VAL A 164 3.10 -12.02 -11.90
C VAL A 164 2.00 -11.86 -12.95
N LYS A 165 2.23 -12.31 -14.18
CA LYS A 165 1.25 -12.21 -15.27
C LYS A 165 0.01 -13.08 -15.03
N SER A 166 0.16 -14.22 -14.37
CA SER A 166 -0.94 -15.11 -14.01
C SER A 166 -1.79 -14.56 -12.85
N ALA A 167 -1.16 -13.87 -11.90
CA ALA A 167 -1.81 -13.34 -10.70
C ALA A 167 -2.48 -11.96 -10.89
N ARG A 168 -1.88 -11.05 -11.67
CA ARG A 168 -2.28 -9.63 -11.75
C ARG A 168 -3.74 -9.36 -12.14
N ASN A 169 -4.39 -10.30 -12.83
CA ASN A 169 -5.80 -10.19 -13.21
C ASN A 169 -6.78 -10.63 -12.11
N LEU A 170 -6.29 -11.24 -11.03
CA LEU A 170 -7.13 -11.69 -9.92
C LEU A 170 -7.35 -10.55 -8.93
N PRO A 171 -8.60 -10.16 -8.63
CA PRO A 171 -8.87 -9.11 -7.67
C PRO A 171 -8.42 -9.52 -6.27
N GLY A 172 -7.72 -8.60 -5.58
CA GLY A 172 -7.24 -8.82 -4.21
C GLY A 172 -5.96 -9.65 -4.09
N VAL A 173 -5.37 -10.09 -5.20
CA VAL A 173 -4.09 -10.81 -5.19
C VAL A 173 -2.95 -9.86 -5.57
N THR A 174 -1.92 -9.81 -4.73
CA THR A 174 -0.69 -9.07 -4.98
C THR A 174 0.50 -10.02 -5.03
N THR A 175 1.47 -9.73 -5.87
CA THR A 175 2.73 -10.50 -5.94
C THR A 175 3.89 -9.57 -5.67
N ALA A 176 4.85 -10.00 -4.87
CA ALA A 176 6.04 -9.23 -4.57
C ALA A 176 7.27 -10.14 -4.43
N PRO A 177 8.45 -9.72 -4.90
CA PRO A 177 9.67 -10.40 -4.56
C PRO A 177 10.04 -10.16 -3.09
N ALA A 178 10.67 -11.12 -2.45
CA ALA A 178 11.03 -11.11 -1.03
C ALA A 178 11.80 -9.84 -0.59
N LYS A 179 12.67 -9.32 -1.47
CA LYS A 179 13.46 -8.09 -1.21
C LYS A 179 12.63 -6.80 -1.22
N LEU A 180 11.44 -6.78 -1.85
CA LEU A 180 10.61 -5.58 -2.06
C LEU A 180 9.26 -5.64 -1.33
N ILE A 181 9.13 -6.51 -0.35
CA ILE A 181 7.92 -6.56 0.48
C ILE A 181 7.72 -5.25 1.25
N ASN A 182 6.47 -4.81 1.35
CA ASN A 182 6.12 -3.60 2.08
C ASN A 182 5.00 -3.85 3.10
N VAL A 183 4.97 -3.02 4.13
CA VAL A 183 4.03 -3.14 5.26
C VAL A 183 2.57 -3.01 4.82
N TYR A 184 2.29 -2.14 3.84
CA TYR A 184 0.93 -1.88 3.38
C TYR A 184 0.32 -3.11 2.69
N ASP A 185 1.05 -3.73 1.76
CA ASP A 185 0.57 -4.92 1.04
C ASP A 185 0.41 -6.13 1.97
N LEU A 186 1.35 -6.31 2.91
CA LEU A 186 1.26 -7.38 3.91
C LEU A 186 0.02 -7.24 4.81
N LEU A 187 -0.32 -6.01 5.23
CA LEU A 187 -1.51 -5.76 6.04
C LEU A 187 -2.81 -5.88 5.24
N ASN A 188 -2.80 -5.45 3.98
CA ASN A 188 -3.99 -5.50 3.13
C ASN A 188 -4.36 -6.94 2.73
N ALA A 189 -3.37 -7.83 2.67
CA ALA A 189 -3.58 -9.25 2.44
C ALA A 189 -4.10 -9.94 3.72
N LYS A 190 -5.08 -10.81 3.57
CA LYS A 190 -5.52 -11.69 4.65
C LYS A 190 -4.53 -12.84 4.83
N THR A 191 -4.11 -13.46 3.74
CA THR A 191 -3.19 -14.61 3.76
C THR A 191 -1.89 -14.24 3.04
N LEU A 192 -0.76 -14.57 3.66
CA LEU A 192 0.56 -14.47 3.05
C LEU A 192 0.97 -15.84 2.55
N VAL A 193 1.19 -15.99 1.25
CA VAL A 193 1.69 -17.21 0.61
C VAL A 193 3.16 -16.96 0.28
N ILE A 194 4.06 -17.64 0.98
CA ILE A 194 5.50 -17.41 0.87
C ILE A 194 6.16 -18.65 0.28
N ASP A 195 6.95 -18.47 -0.77
CA ASP A 195 7.82 -19.52 -1.28
C ASP A 195 8.92 -19.83 -0.25
N LYS A 196 9.28 -21.10 -0.08
CA LYS A 196 10.30 -21.53 0.90
C LYS A 196 11.65 -20.84 0.67
N GLU A 197 12.07 -20.68 -0.59
CA GLU A 197 13.29 -19.95 -0.93
C GLU A 197 13.14 -18.44 -0.59
N ALA A 198 11.94 -17.86 -0.78
CA ALA A 198 11.66 -16.47 -0.42
C ALA A 198 11.75 -16.23 1.10
N LEU A 199 11.38 -17.21 1.92
CA LEU A 199 11.51 -17.13 3.38
C LEU A 199 12.99 -16.95 3.79
N ALA A 200 13.89 -17.73 3.21
CA ALA A 200 15.34 -17.59 3.45
C ALA A 200 15.86 -16.20 3.06
N VAL A 201 15.38 -15.65 1.94
CA VAL A 201 15.74 -14.28 1.52
C VAL A 201 15.20 -13.22 2.48
N ILE A 202 13.98 -13.41 3.01
CA ILE A 202 13.40 -12.50 4.02
C ILE A 202 14.26 -12.51 5.28
N GLU A 203 14.70 -13.68 5.72
CA GLU A 203 15.56 -13.81 6.91
C GLU A 203 16.93 -13.15 6.70
N GLU A 204 17.56 -13.32 5.53
CA GLU A 204 18.82 -12.66 5.22
C GLU A 204 18.72 -11.11 5.19
N VAL A 205 17.65 -10.57 4.57
CA VAL A 205 17.53 -9.13 4.34
C VAL A 205 17.04 -8.36 5.59
N PHE A 206 16.24 -9.00 6.44
CA PHE A 206 15.56 -8.35 7.57
C PHE A 206 15.98 -8.84 8.95
N ALA A 207 16.90 -9.79 9.04
CA ALA A 207 17.47 -10.26 10.32
C ALA A 207 18.12 -9.16 11.17
#